data_d510a7ab440aba7c65e9083433157d1a
#
_entry.id   d510a7ab440aba7c65e9083433157d1a
#
_cell.length_a   1.000
_cell.length_b   1.000
_cell.length_c   1.000
_cell.angle_alpha   90.00
_cell.angle_beta   90.00
_cell.angle_gamma   90.00
#
_symmetry.space_group_name_H-M   'P 1'
#
loop_
_entity.id
_entity.type
_entity.pdbx_description
1 polymer ?
#
loop_
_entity_poly.entity_id
_entity_poly.type
_entity_poly.pdbx_seq_one_letter_code
_entity_poly.pdbx_strand_id
1 'polypeptide(L)'
;KGEELCQFIRNLGAAGIRYHTYAHMGNGIWSSGRTTRRGGMSARTLDINDAQGRWADETYEGELTHGREYSEDELWDNYEYMIRRVAPVAEEAGVYIGIHPDDPPVYALGGIPRCIFGNFAGYKRAMDIAQSSNIGVCLCVGCWLEGGKQGMGASVEEAIDYFGKRNKLFKIHFRNVSNPMPEPWTETLMDDGYQDMHRVMQALRAVKFDGAIIPDHIPELLGGSRAGIAYSIAYMRALVQAVNNESGGPV
;
A
#
# COMPACT_ATOMS: atom_id res chain seq x y z
N LYS A 1 -9.10 -5.10 -21.45
CA LYS A 1 -8.71 -4.58 -20.10
C LYS A 1 -7.75 -3.38 -20.19
N GLY A 2 -6.64 -3.43 -20.94
CA GLY A 2 -5.70 -2.28 -21.06
C GLY A 2 -6.35 -1.04 -21.67
N GLU A 3 -7.14 -1.18 -22.72
CA GLU A 3 -7.84 -0.05 -23.34
C GLU A 3 -8.95 0.52 -22.43
N GLU A 4 -9.65 -0.33 -21.71
CA GLU A 4 -10.65 0.09 -20.72
C GLU A 4 -10.02 0.93 -19.60
N LEU A 5 -8.82 0.53 -19.12
CA LEU A 5 -8.07 1.30 -18.13
C LEU A 5 -7.60 2.64 -18.71
N CYS A 6 -7.11 2.66 -19.94
CA CYS A 6 -6.75 3.91 -20.62
C CYS A 6 -7.96 4.86 -20.76
N GLN A 7 -9.11 4.33 -21.16
CA GLN A 7 -10.33 5.13 -21.25
C GLN A 7 -10.79 5.64 -19.87
N PHE A 8 -10.70 4.81 -18.84
CA PHE A 8 -10.98 5.22 -17.46
C PHE A 8 -10.09 6.39 -17.02
N ILE A 9 -8.79 6.33 -17.30
CA ILE A 9 -7.83 7.39 -16.96
C ILE A 9 -8.17 8.69 -17.71
N ARG A 10 -8.52 8.63 -19.00
CA ARG A 10 -8.98 9.80 -19.76
C ARG A 10 -10.24 10.42 -19.13
N ASN A 11 -11.19 9.59 -18.69
CA ASN A 11 -12.41 10.04 -18.04
C ASN A 11 -12.11 10.74 -16.69
N LEU A 12 -11.15 10.21 -15.89
CA LEU A 12 -10.70 10.87 -14.67
C LEU A 12 -10.12 12.26 -14.96
N GLY A 13 -9.23 12.36 -15.95
CA GLY A 13 -8.63 13.63 -16.36
C GLY A 13 -9.69 14.63 -16.82
N ALA A 14 -10.63 14.21 -17.65
CA ALA A 14 -11.75 15.04 -18.12
C ALA A 14 -12.66 15.52 -16.97
N ALA A 15 -12.82 14.70 -15.93
CA ALA A 15 -13.56 15.05 -14.71
C ALA A 15 -12.75 15.92 -13.72
N GLY A 16 -11.50 16.25 -14.03
CA GLY A 16 -10.61 16.99 -13.12
C GLY A 16 -10.05 16.19 -11.96
N ILE A 17 -10.19 14.86 -11.97
CA ILE A 17 -9.67 13.96 -10.94
C ILE A 17 -8.22 13.66 -11.27
N ARG A 18 -7.30 14.19 -10.46
CA ARG A 18 -5.86 14.17 -10.72
C ARG A 18 -5.11 12.95 -10.18
N TYR A 19 -5.76 12.09 -9.41
CA TYR A 19 -5.10 10.98 -8.74
C TYR A 19 -5.96 9.71 -8.77
N HIS A 20 -5.30 8.58 -9.06
CA HIS A 20 -5.88 7.25 -9.00
C HIS A 20 -4.94 6.29 -8.27
N THR A 21 -5.47 5.46 -7.37
CA THR A 21 -4.73 4.33 -6.78
C THR A 21 -4.97 3.09 -7.62
N TYR A 22 -3.89 2.43 -7.99
CA TYR A 22 -3.90 1.16 -8.71
C TYR A 22 -3.24 0.07 -7.87
N ALA A 23 -3.76 -1.14 -7.91
CA ALA A 23 -3.17 -2.33 -7.30
C ALA A 23 -3.00 -3.42 -8.36
N HIS A 24 -1.83 -4.03 -8.42
CA HIS A 24 -1.48 -5.07 -9.41
C HIS A 24 -1.54 -6.45 -8.77
N MET A 25 -2.65 -6.75 -8.10
CA MET A 25 -2.86 -7.98 -7.33
C MET A 25 -3.55 -9.04 -8.18
N GLY A 26 -2.88 -10.16 -8.44
CA GLY A 26 -3.44 -11.23 -9.29
C GLY A 26 -4.53 -12.05 -8.61
N ASN A 27 -4.47 -12.19 -7.28
CA ASN A 27 -5.39 -13.00 -6.49
C ASN A 27 -5.82 -12.32 -5.18
N GLY A 28 -5.94 -11.01 -5.23
CA GLY A 28 -6.56 -10.20 -4.19
C GLY A 28 -5.74 -10.00 -2.93
N ILE A 29 -6.43 -9.55 -1.89
CA ILE A 29 -5.91 -9.28 -0.55
C ILE A 29 -6.11 -10.55 0.29
N TRP A 30 -5.05 -11.01 0.98
CA TRP A 30 -5.09 -12.24 1.75
C TRP A 30 -5.24 -11.98 3.25
N SER A 31 -6.02 -12.81 3.92
CA SER A 31 -6.20 -12.77 5.38
C SER A 31 -6.63 -14.13 5.92
N SER A 32 -6.39 -14.36 7.22
CA SER A 32 -6.86 -15.54 7.97
C SER A 32 -8.13 -15.21 8.78
N GLY A 33 -8.77 -14.08 8.52
CA GLY A 33 -9.98 -13.64 9.21
C GLY A 33 -9.74 -12.46 10.14
N ARG A 34 -10.39 -12.49 11.31
CA ARG A 34 -10.36 -11.38 12.28
C ARG A 34 -10.14 -11.91 13.70
N THR A 35 -9.49 -11.11 14.52
CA THR A 35 -9.27 -11.42 15.94
C THR A 35 -9.61 -10.21 16.82
N THR A 36 -9.78 -10.45 18.12
CA THR A 36 -10.03 -9.40 19.10
C THR A 36 -8.72 -8.84 19.66
N ARG A 37 -8.59 -7.53 19.71
CA ARG A 37 -7.42 -6.80 20.19
C ARG A 37 -7.80 -5.84 21.34
N ARG A 38 -6.88 -4.92 21.68
CA ARG A 38 -7.02 -3.92 22.74
C ARG A 38 -8.40 -3.25 22.73
N GLY A 39 -9.06 -3.17 23.89
CA GLY A 39 -10.37 -2.53 24.03
C GLY A 39 -11.53 -3.29 23.37
N GLY A 40 -11.35 -4.58 23.04
CA GLY A 40 -12.39 -5.40 22.42
C GLY A 40 -12.58 -5.13 20.93
N MET A 41 -11.68 -4.38 20.30
CA MET A 41 -11.77 -4.10 18.87
C MET A 41 -11.55 -5.38 18.03
N SER A 42 -12.21 -5.44 16.88
CA SER A 42 -12.02 -6.50 15.88
C SER A 42 -11.04 -6.01 14.82
N ALA A 43 -10.01 -6.80 14.52
CA ALA A 43 -8.98 -6.46 13.55
C ALA A 43 -8.66 -7.63 12.64
N ARG A 44 -8.30 -7.33 11.38
CA ARG A 44 -7.82 -8.33 10.41
C ARG A 44 -6.54 -8.96 10.93
N THR A 45 -6.39 -10.26 10.66
CA THR A 45 -5.18 -11.02 10.99
C THR A 45 -4.74 -11.85 9.80
N LEU A 46 -3.45 -12.17 9.76
CA LEU A 46 -2.87 -13.07 8.77
C LEU A 46 -1.94 -14.06 9.46
N ASP A 47 -2.22 -15.33 9.26
CA ASP A 47 -1.26 -16.42 9.28
C ASP A 47 -1.13 -16.92 7.83
N ILE A 48 0.06 -16.88 7.27
CA ILE A 48 0.30 -17.23 5.87
C ILE A 48 -0.07 -18.69 5.55
N ASN A 49 -0.09 -19.56 6.57
CA ASN A 49 -0.41 -20.98 6.42
C ASN A 49 -1.93 -21.24 6.41
N ASP A 50 -2.75 -20.27 6.78
CA ASP A 50 -4.21 -20.39 6.90
C ASP A 50 -4.92 -19.17 6.28
N ALA A 51 -4.36 -18.64 5.20
CA ALA A 51 -4.87 -17.43 4.58
C ALA A 51 -5.63 -17.72 3.28
N GLN A 52 -6.62 -16.88 3.01
CA GLN A 52 -7.39 -16.86 1.76
C GLN A 52 -7.32 -15.45 1.15
N GLY A 53 -7.23 -15.39 -0.19
CA GLY A 53 -7.31 -14.14 -0.94
C GLY A 53 -8.77 -13.78 -1.23
N ARG A 54 -9.06 -12.47 -1.25
CA ARG A 54 -10.38 -11.95 -1.64
C ARG A 54 -10.24 -10.70 -2.49
N TRP A 55 -11.08 -10.62 -3.53
CA TRP A 55 -11.21 -9.40 -4.32
C TRP A 55 -12.63 -9.29 -4.86
N ALA A 56 -13.33 -8.22 -4.50
CA ALA A 56 -14.76 -8.07 -4.77
C ALA A 56 -15.55 -9.30 -4.26
N ASP A 57 -16.27 -9.98 -5.14
CA ASP A 57 -17.08 -11.15 -4.81
C ASP A 57 -16.32 -12.49 -4.99
N GLU A 58 -15.04 -12.42 -5.37
CA GLU A 58 -14.20 -13.60 -5.60
C GLU A 58 -13.39 -13.96 -4.35
N THR A 59 -13.29 -15.26 -4.08
CA THR A 59 -12.42 -15.83 -3.05
C THR A 59 -11.38 -16.72 -3.72
N TYR A 60 -10.13 -16.55 -3.32
CA TYR A 60 -8.98 -17.29 -3.80
C TYR A 60 -8.43 -18.16 -2.66
N GLU A 61 -8.41 -19.46 -2.86
CA GLU A 61 -7.94 -20.41 -1.85
C GLU A 61 -7.16 -21.55 -2.49
N GLY A 62 -6.41 -22.29 -1.67
CA GLY A 62 -5.59 -23.40 -2.10
C GLY A 62 -4.24 -23.00 -2.68
N GLU A 63 -3.49 -24.02 -3.10
CA GLU A 63 -2.11 -23.85 -3.55
C GLU A 63 -1.99 -23.12 -4.90
N LEU A 64 -3.00 -23.27 -5.77
CA LEU A 64 -3.00 -22.73 -7.15
C LEU A 64 -4.32 -22.04 -7.46
N THR A 65 -4.44 -20.76 -7.13
CA THR A 65 -5.68 -19.97 -7.29
C THR A 65 -6.15 -19.81 -8.75
N HIS A 66 -5.26 -19.98 -9.71
CA HIS A 66 -5.52 -19.89 -11.15
C HIS A 66 -5.19 -21.19 -11.89
N GLY A 67 -5.15 -22.33 -11.17
CA GLY A 67 -4.92 -23.67 -11.74
C GLY A 67 -3.48 -23.92 -12.22
N ARG A 68 -2.56 -22.98 -12.04
CA ARG A 68 -1.13 -23.12 -12.34
C ARG A 68 -0.26 -22.16 -11.54
N GLU A 69 1.03 -22.41 -11.52
CA GLU A 69 2.01 -21.41 -11.08
C GLU A 69 2.31 -20.39 -12.19
N TYR A 70 2.60 -19.17 -11.80
CA TYR A 70 3.10 -18.11 -12.65
C TYR A 70 4.59 -17.86 -12.35
N SER A 71 5.38 -17.62 -13.38
CA SER A 71 6.77 -17.20 -13.20
C SER A 71 6.86 -15.68 -12.95
N GLU A 72 7.95 -15.26 -12.30
CA GLU A 72 8.22 -13.81 -12.14
C GLU A 72 8.34 -13.11 -13.49
N ASP A 73 9.01 -13.73 -14.47
CA ASP A 73 9.18 -13.16 -15.81
C ASP A 73 7.84 -12.90 -16.50
N GLU A 74 6.90 -13.85 -16.40
CA GLU A 74 5.54 -13.67 -16.92
C GLU A 74 4.82 -12.46 -16.30
N LEU A 75 4.97 -12.26 -14.98
CA LEU A 75 4.38 -11.12 -14.29
C LEU A 75 5.04 -9.80 -14.71
N TRP A 76 6.36 -9.80 -14.88
CA TRP A 76 7.09 -8.64 -15.35
C TRP A 76 6.72 -8.28 -16.80
N ASP A 77 6.59 -9.25 -17.70
CA ASP A 77 6.16 -9.04 -19.08
C ASP A 77 4.75 -8.46 -19.14
N ASN A 78 3.84 -8.98 -18.33
CA ASN A 78 2.48 -8.47 -18.22
C ASN A 78 2.44 -7.03 -17.69
N TYR A 79 3.23 -6.73 -16.67
CA TYR A 79 3.34 -5.37 -16.13
C TYR A 79 3.90 -4.41 -17.18
N GLU A 80 5.01 -4.75 -17.83
CA GLU A 80 5.63 -3.92 -18.86
C GLU A 80 4.67 -3.66 -20.03
N TYR A 81 3.99 -4.71 -20.50
CA TYR A 81 2.97 -4.60 -21.56
C TYR A 81 1.87 -3.61 -21.18
N MET A 82 1.40 -3.66 -19.95
CA MET A 82 0.34 -2.78 -19.45
C MET A 82 0.85 -1.35 -19.25
N ILE A 83 1.95 -1.19 -18.50
CA ILE A 83 2.37 0.14 -18.06
C ILE A 83 2.85 1.02 -19.21
N ARG A 84 3.48 0.43 -20.24
CA ARG A 84 3.89 1.17 -21.47
C ARG A 84 2.71 1.73 -22.25
N ARG A 85 1.50 1.20 -22.06
CA ARG A 85 0.27 1.72 -22.67
C ARG A 85 -0.41 2.76 -21.79
N VAL A 86 -0.37 2.55 -20.49
CA VAL A 86 -1.10 3.36 -19.51
C VAL A 86 -0.35 4.66 -19.19
N ALA A 87 0.98 4.60 -19.08
CA ALA A 87 1.78 5.75 -18.65
C ALA A 87 1.63 6.98 -19.56
N PRO A 88 1.70 6.87 -20.92
CA PRO A 88 1.48 8.01 -21.79
C PRO A 88 0.07 8.61 -21.66
N VAL A 89 -0.94 7.76 -21.47
CA VAL A 89 -2.33 8.22 -21.29
C VAL A 89 -2.50 8.96 -19.96
N ALA A 90 -1.82 8.50 -18.90
CA ALA A 90 -1.82 9.18 -17.61
C ALA A 90 -1.17 10.57 -17.71
N GLU A 91 -0.08 10.70 -18.45
CA GLU A 91 0.58 11.98 -18.71
C GLU A 91 -0.31 12.94 -19.53
N GLU A 92 -0.89 12.46 -20.63
CA GLU A 92 -1.79 13.24 -21.47
C GLU A 92 -3.03 13.73 -20.71
N ALA A 93 -3.62 12.85 -19.88
CA ALA A 93 -4.79 13.17 -19.06
C ALA A 93 -4.46 14.00 -17.81
N GLY A 94 -3.18 14.17 -17.47
CA GLY A 94 -2.73 14.84 -16.25
C GLY A 94 -3.16 14.11 -14.97
N VAL A 95 -3.21 12.77 -15.03
CA VAL A 95 -3.60 11.90 -13.90
C VAL A 95 -2.37 11.21 -13.35
N TYR A 96 -2.18 11.28 -12.03
CA TYR A 96 -1.14 10.56 -11.32
C TYR A 96 -1.66 9.19 -10.87
N ILE A 97 -0.92 8.14 -11.13
CA ILE A 97 -1.26 6.77 -10.73
C ILE A 97 -0.28 6.33 -9.65
N GLY A 98 -0.80 6.20 -8.43
CA GLY A 98 -0.05 5.66 -7.29
C GLY A 98 -0.29 4.17 -7.16
N ILE A 99 0.77 3.37 -7.27
CA ILE A 99 0.66 1.92 -7.23
C ILE A 99 0.80 1.44 -5.80
N HIS A 100 -0.20 0.67 -5.36
CA HIS A 100 -0.30 0.09 -4.02
C HIS A 100 0.52 -1.20 -3.95
N PRO A 101 1.18 -1.52 -2.80
CA PRO A 101 1.84 -2.80 -2.59
C PRO A 101 0.88 -3.98 -2.70
N ASP A 102 1.41 -5.17 -2.96
CA ASP A 102 0.70 -6.41 -2.68
C ASP A 102 0.30 -6.48 -1.20
N ASP A 103 -0.82 -7.11 -0.89
CA ASP A 103 -1.34 -7.24 0.46
C ASP A 103 -1.74 -8.71 0.75
N PRO A 104 -0.88 -9.45 1.49
CA PRO A 104 0.44 -9.07 2.00
C PRO A 104 1.51 -9.07 0.89
N PRO A 105 2.65 -8.39 1.10
CA PRO A 105 3.78 -8.43 0.18
C PRO A 105 4.68 -9.67 0.40
N VAL A 106 5.78 -9.77 -0.33
CA VAL A 106 6.94 -10.64 -0.14
C VAL A 106 6.72 -12.09 -0.56
N TYR A 107 5.77 -12.81 0.02
CA TYR A 107 5.59 -14.24 -0.22
C TYR A 107 4.68 -14.52 -1.42
N ALA A 108 5.06 -15.50 -2.23
CA ALA A 108 4.14 -16.03 -3.25
C ALA A 108 2.92 -16.68 -2.59
N LEU A 109 1.75 -16.41 -3.11
CA LEU A 109 0.48 -16.92 -2.61
C LEU A 109 -0.37 -17.46 -3.74
N GLY A 110 -0.90 -18.67 -3.57
CA GLY A 110 -1.78 -19.27 -4.56
C GLY A 110 -1.18 -19.44 -5.95
N GLY A 111 0.15 -19.72 -6.02
CA GLY A 111 0.87 -19.87 -7.29
C GLY A 111 1.25 -18.56 -7.99
N ILE A 112 1.06 -17.40 -7.33
CA ILE A 112 1.39 -16.07 -7.89
C ILE A 112 2.52 -15.43 -7.10
N PRO A 113 3.71 -15.19 -7.71
CA PRO A 113 4.81 -14.43 -7.11
C PRO A 113 4.41 -12.97 -6.84
N ARG A 114 4.95 -12.40 -5.75
CA ARG A 114 4.79 -10.99 -5.39
C ARG A 114 6.08 -10.22 -5.65
N CYS A 115 6.56 -10.29 -6.89
CA CYS A 115 7.87 -9.80 -7.29
C CYS A 115 7.88 -8.33 -7.74
N ILE A 116 6.72 -7.77 -8.16
CA ILE A 116 6.66 -6.41 -8.72
C ILE A 116 6.47 -5.38 -7.62
N PHE A 117 5.36 -5.45 -6.89
CA PHE A 117 5.01 -4.52 -5.81
C PHE A 117 5.04 -5.19 -4.43
N GLY A 118 5.75 -6.30 -4.32
CA GLY A 118 5.94 -7.07 -3.09
C GLY A 118 7.22 -6.72 -2.31
N ASN A 119 8.11 -5.89 -2.87
CA ASN A 119 9.34 -5.45 -2.21
C ASN A 119 9.95 -4.20 -2.86
N PHE A 120 10.93 -3.61 -2.18
CA PHE A 120 11.56 -2.35 -2.61
C PHE A 120 12.29 -2.45 -3.96
N ALA A 121 12.94 -3.57 -4.25
CA ALA A 121 13.64 -3.78 -5.52
C ALA A 121 12.64 -3.85 -6.68
N GLY A 122 11.53 -4.58 -6.49
CA GLY A 122 10.44 -4.65 -7.46
C GLY A 122 9.83 -3.28 -7.77
N TYR A 123 9.54 -2.49 -6.74
CA TYR A 123 9.07 -1.11 -6.94
C TYR A 123 10.04 -0.25 -7.75
N LYS A 124 11.35 -0.33 -7.48
CA LYS A 124 12.34 0.42 -8.27
C LYS A 124 12.33 0.01 -9.73
N ARG A 125 12.39 -1.30 -10.00
CA ARG A 125 12.33 -1.84 -11.36
C ARG A 125 11.03 -1.44 -12.08
N ALA A 126 9.90 -1.48 -11.40
CA ALA A 126 8.61 -1.08 -11.95
C ALA A 126 8.59 0.41 -12.35
N MET A 127 9.15 1.30 -11.52
CA MET A 127 9.27 2.72 -11.86
C MET A 127 10.24 2.96 -13.02
N ASP A 128 11.34 2.20 -13.09
CA ASP A 128 12.31 2.27 -14.19
C ASP A 128 11.69 1.80 -15.52
N ILE A 129 10.83 0.79 -15.51
CA ILE A 129 10.08 0.34 -16.71
C ILE A 129 9.05 1.38 -17.13
N ALA A 130 8.33 1.97 -16.21
CA ALA A 130 7.28 2.95 -16.49
C ALA A 130 7.80 4.25 -17.10
N GLN A 131 8.98 4.72 -16.69
CA GLN A 131 9.68 5.94 -17.18
C GLN A 131 8.76 7.18 -17.27
N SER A 132 7.81 7.32 -16.35
CA SER A 132 6.79 8.37 -16.39
C SER A 132 6.74 9.13 -15.07
N SER A 133 6.62 10.46 -15.14
CA SER A 133 6.42 11.30 -13.96
C SER A 133 5.07 11.05 -13.29
N ASN A 134 4.10 10.54 -14.03
CA ASN A 134 2.74 10.31 -13.56
C ASN A 134 2.51 8.90 -12.99
N ILE A 135 3.54 8.04 -13.03
CA ILE A 135 3.52 6.74 -12.36
C ILE A 135 4.40 6.82 -11.11
N GLY A 136 3.83 6.48 -9.97
CA GLY A 136 4.50 6.54 -8.67
C GLY A 136 3.91 5.57 -7.67
N VAL A 137 4.07 5.86 -6.40
CA VAL A 137 3.77 4.95 -5.29
C VAL A 137 2.61 5.49 -4.46
N CYS A 138 1.61 4.65 -4.23
CA CYS A 138 0.73 4.72 -3.08
C CYS A 138 1.39 3.86 -1.99
N LEU A 139 2.19 4.46 -1.11
CA LEU A 139 2.90 3.70 -0.09
C LEU A 139 1.94 3.34 1.04
N CYS A 140 1.61 2.05 1.13
CA CYS A 140 0.91 1.51 2.28
C CYS A 140 1.93 1.16 3.37
N VAL A 141 1.97 1.97 4.43
CA VAL A 141 2.83 1.73 5.59
C VAL A 141 2.56 0.35 6.17
N GLY A 142 1.28 -0.03 6.29
CA GLY A 142 0.90 -1.33 6.80
C GLY A 142 1.46 -2.49 6.01
N CYS A 143 1.28 -2.52 4.68
CA CYS A 143 1.88 -3.59 3.85
C CYS A 143 3.40 -3.60 3.96
N TRP A 144 4.05 -2.44 4.03
CA TRP A 144 5.50 -2.36 4.24
C TRP A 144 5.91 -2.98 5.58
N LEU A 145 5.12 -2.73 6.62
CA LEU A 145 5.32 -3.32 7.95
C LEU A 145 5.00 -4.81 8.01
N GLU A 146 4.02 -5.29 7.23
CA GLU A 146 3.73 -6.73 7.09
C GLU A 146 4.95 -7.49 6.57
N GLY A 147 5.59 -6.97 5.51
CA GLY A 147 6.82 -7.57 4.98
C GLY A 147 8.04 -7.34 5.87
N GLY A 148 8.03 -6.29 6.69
CA GLY A 148 9.15 -5.87 7.53
C GLY A 148 10.39 -5.47 6.71
N LYS A 149 11.37 -4.85 7.36
CA LYS A 149 12.60 -4.39 6.68
C LYS A 149 13.33 -5.50 5.94
N GLN A 150 13.38 -6.70 6.51
CA GLN A 150 14.10 -7.83 5.93
C GLN A 150 13.42 -8.33 4.65
N GLY A 151 12.11 -8.54 4.70
CA GLY A 151 11.33 -9.03 3.54
C GLY A 151 11.20 -7.97 2.45
N MET A 152 10.90 -6.73 2.82
CA MET A 152 10.78 -5.62 1.87
C MET A 152 12.12 -5.15 1.29
N GLY A 153 13.25 -5.44 1.93
CA GLY A 153 14.58 -4.97 1.52
C GLY A 153 14.85 -3.49 1.84
N ALA A 154 13.92 -2.81 2.50
CA ALA A 154 14.05 -1.44 3.02
C ALA A 154 13.04 -1.21 4.15
N SER A 155 13.36 -0.31 5.09
CA SER A 155 12.38 0.16 6.06
C SER A 155 11.37 1.12 5.41
N VAL A 156 10.27 1.40 6.12
CA VAL A 156 9.28 2.40 5.68
C VAL A 156 9.93 3.75 5.44
N GLU A 157 10.79 4.19 6.36
CA GLU A 157 11.46 5.48 6.29
C GLU A 157 12.44 5.54 5.10
N GLU A 158 13.18 4.45 4.85
CA GLU A 158 14.08 4.34 3.69
C GLU A 158 13.29 4.41 2.37
N ALA A 159 12.13 3.77 2.30
CA ALA A 159 11.25 3.83 1.14
C ALA A 159 10.66 5.24 0.93
N ILE A 160 10.18 5.88 1.99
CA ILE A 160 9.70 7.26 1.95
C ILE A 160 10.79 8.20 1.45
N ASP A 161 12.02 8.09 1.99
CA ASP A 161 13.15 8.92 1.56
C ASP A 161 13.47 8.70 0.07
N TYR A 162 13.53 7.45 -0.37
CA TYR A 162 13.87 7.12 -1.75
C TYR A 162 12.84 7.64 -2.76
N PHE A 163 11.55 7.33 -2.54
CA PHE A 163 10.48 7.70 -3.47
C PHE A 163 10.10 9.18 -3.33
N GLY A 164 10.13 9.72 -2.12
CA GLY A 164 9.84 11.14 -1.86
C GLY A 164 10.83 12.08 -2.54
N LYS A 165 12.14 11.85 -2.39
CA LYS A 165 13.19 12.65 -3.06
C LYS A 165 13.14 12.59 -4.59
N ARG A 166 12.43 11.61 -5.16
CA ARG A 166 12.26 11.43 -6.61
C ARG A 166 10.90 11.89 -7.12
N ASN A 167 10.10 12.53 -6.27
CA ASN A 167 8.73 12.93 -6.57
C ASN A 167 7.87 11.76 -7.10
N LYS A 168 8.06 10.56 -6.51
CA LYS A 168 7.33 9.35 -6.84
C LYS A 168 6.38 8.89 -5.75
N LEU A 169 6.31 9.60 -4.63
CA LEU A 169 5.42 9.31 -3.52
C LEU A 169 4.16 10.16 -3.66
N PHE A 170 3.01 9.53 -3.96
CA PHE A 170 1.78 10.26 -4.29
C PHE A 170 0.72 10.19 -3.21
N LYS A 171 0.69 9.08 -2.45
CA LYS A 171 -0.30 8.86 -1.39
C LYS A 171 0.27 7.94 -0.33
N ILE A 172 -0.20 8.10 0.89
CA ILE A 172 0.16 7.26 2.03
C ILE A 172 -1.09 6.60 2.60
N HIS A 173 -1.06 5.28 2.74
CA HIS A 173 -1.93 4.55 3.62
C HIS A 173 -1.23 4.37 4.96
N PHE A 174 -1.79 4.96 6.01
CA PHE A 174 -1.14 5.10 7.31
C PHE A 174 -1.80 4.16 8.32
N ARG A 175 -1.24 2.95 8.48
CA ARG A 175 -1.69 1.93 9.42
C ARG A 175 -0.52 1.15 10.01
N ASN A 176 -0.76 0.44 11.11
CA ASN A 176 0.24 -0.30 11.84
C ASN A 176 -0.20 -1.77 12.02
N VAL A 177 0.75 -2.66 12.27
CA VAL A 177 0.53 -4.08 12.53
C VAL A 177 1.34 -4.54 13.74
N SER A 178 0.98 -5.70 14.32
CA SER A 178 1.59 -6.21 15.55
C SER A 178 3.04 -6.64 15.41
N ASN A 179 3.42 -7.19 14.25
CA ASN A 179 4.75 -7.73 13.94
C ASN A 179 4.87 -8.03 12.44
N PRO A 180 6.06 -8.18 11.89
CA PRO A 180 6.26 -8.54 10.49
C PRO A 180 6.17 -10.06 10.26
N MET A 181 5.89 -10.45 9.02
CA MET A 181 6.06 -11.83 8.55
C MET A 181 7.53 -12.29 8.68
N PRO A 182 7.80 -13.61 8.86
CA PRO A 182 6.85 -14.73 8.68
C PRO A 182 5.92 -15.00 9.87
N GLU A 183 6.07 -14.30 10.98
CA GLU A 183 5.17 -14.47 12.13
C GLU A 183 3.75 -14.00 11.78
N PRO A 184 2.72 -14.69 12.26
CA PRO A 184 1.35 -14.21 12.12
C PRO A 184 1.19 -12.81 12.69
N TRP A 185 0.53 -11.93 11.96
CA TRP A 185 0.32 -10.55 12.40
C TRP A 185 -1.16 -10.18 12.47
N THR A 186 -1.45 -9.11 13.16
CA THR A 186 -2.78 -8.52 13.30
C THR A 186 -2.68 -7.02 13.08
N GLU A 187 -3.63 -6.43 12.35
CA GLU A 187 -3.79 -4.99 12.28
C GLU A 187 -4.03 -4.40 13.65
N THR A 188 -3.45 -3.25 13.93
CA THR A 188 -3.53 -2.58 15.23
C THR A 188 -4.06 -1.16 15.08
N LEU A 189 -4.40 -0.53 16.19
CA LEU A 189 -4.47 0.92 16.22
C LEU A 189 -3.08 1.50 15.93
N MET A 190 -3.02 2.73 15.45
CA MET A 190 -1.75 3.35 15.01
C MET A 190 -0.70 3.42 16.12
N ASP A 191 -1.13 3.54 17.39
CA ASP A 191 -0.30 3.61 18.59
C ASP A 191 0.03 2.25 19.21
N ASP A 192 -0.49 1.14 18.66
CA ASP A 192 -0.48 -0.19 19.29
C ASP A 192 0.26 -1.27 18.45
N GLY A 193 0.92 -0.88 17.37
CA GLY A 193 1.73 -1.75 16.54
C GLY A 193 3.22 -1.69 16.87
N TYR A 194 4.03 -2.46 16.15
CA TYR A 194 5.47 -2.52 16.41
C TYR A 194 6.24 -1.30 15.87
N GLN A 195 5.66 -0.56 14.93
CA GLN A 195 6.28 0.63 14.35
C GLN A 195 5.95 1.89 15.16
N ASP A 196 6.96 2.72 15.39
CA ASP A 196 6.74 4.08 15.86
C ASP A 196 6.24 4.96 14.70
N MET A 197 4.95 5.24 14.71
CA MET A 197 4.29 6.01 13.63
C MET A 197 4.71 7.49 13.62
N HIS A 198 5.27 8.01 14.72
CA HIS A 198 5.85 9.34 14.76
C HIS A 198 7.10 9.43 13.86
N ARG A 199 7.97 8.41 13.88
CA ARG A 199 9.13 8.33 12.98
C ARG A 199 8.72 8.27 11.51
N VAL A 200 7.64 7.58 11.19
CA VAL A 200 7.08 7.57 9.83
C VAL A 200 6.64 8.97 9.41
N MET A 201 5.96 9.70 10.31
CA MET A 201 5.53 11.08 10.04
C MET A 201 6.73 12.04 9.89
N GLN A 202 7.79 11.86 10.70
CA GLN A 202 9.05 12.60 10.54
C GLN A 202 9.71 12.36 9.16
N ALA A 203 9.72 11.12 8.69
CA ALA A 203 10.23 10.78 7.35
C ALA A 203 9.43 11.47 6.24
N LEU A 204 8.09 11.48 6.33
CA LEU A 204 7.22 12.20 5.40
C LEU A 204 7.49 13.70 5.41
N ARG A 205 7.66 14.30 6.60
CA ARG A 205 8.02 15.71 6.76
C ARG A 205 9.39 16.04 6.13
N ALA A 206 10.38 15.15 6.31
CA ALA A 206 11.73 15.33 5.77
C ALA A 206 11.79 15.41 4.24
N VAL A 207 10.93 14.66 3.56
CA VAL A 207 10.80 14.70 2.09
C VAL A 207 9.79 15.75 1.60
N LYS A 208 9.23 16.56 2.52
CA LYS A 208 8.21 17.58 2.23
C LYS A 208 6.98 17.00 1.51
N PHE A 209 6.52 15.83 1.95
CA PHE A 209 5.35 15.20 1.37
C PHE A 209 4.11 16.09 1.59
N ASP A 210 3.41 16.42 0.50
CA ASP A 210 2.22 17.29 0.48
C ASP A 210 0.97 16.58 -0.06
N GLY A 211 1.08 15.26 -0.30
CA GLY A 211 -0.03 14.42 -0.77
C GLY A 211 -0.99 13.99 0.34
N ALA A 212 -1.95 13.15 -0.02
CA ALA A 212 -2.94 12.63 0.92
C ALA A 212 -2.35 11.55 1.82
N ILE A 213 -2.57 11.68 3.13
CA ILE A 213 -2.36 10.64 4.14
C ILE A 213 -3.74 10.19 4.62
N ILE A 214 -4.06 8.93 4.44
CA ILE A 214 -5.33 8.37 4.88
C ILE A 214 -5.14 7.22 5.86
N PRO A 215 -6.04 7.04 6.84
CA PRO A 215 -6.11 5.79 7.60
C PRO A 215 -6.56 4.67 6.66
N ASP A 216 -6.04 3.48 6.88
CA ASP A 216 -6.31 2.31 6.05
C ASP A 216 -6.54 1.09 6.94
N HIS A 217 -7.50 0.23 6.58
CA HIS A 217 -7.88 -0.96 7.35
C HIS A 217 -8.03 -0.69 8.86
N ILE A 218 -8.83 0.28 9.21
CA ILE A 218 -9.01 0.68 10.62
C ILE A 218 -9.67 -0.46 11.41
N PRO A 219 -9.06 -0.92 12.53
CA PRO A 219 -9.70 -1.89 13.40
C PRO A 219 -11.10 -1.41 13.86
N GLU A 220 -12.04 -2.33 13.90
CA GLU A 220 -13.42 -2.01 14.26
C GLU A 220 -13.56 -1.86 15.78
N LEU A 221 -13.73 -0.64 16.25
CA LEU A 221 -13.93 -0.33 17.66
C LEU A 221 -15.36 -0.66 18.11
N LEU A 222 -15.56 -0.89 19.42
CA LEU A 222 -16.89 -1.12 19.99
C LEU A 222 -17.89 0.01 19.72
N GLY A 223 -17.41 1.24 19.48
CA GLY A 223 -18.24 2.38 19.05
C GLY A 223 -18.57 2.41 17.55
N GLY A 224 -18.21 1.36 16.80
CA GLY A 224 -18.40 1.24 15.36
C GLY A 224 -17.32 1.96 14.53
N SER A 225 -17.47 1.89 13.20
CA SER A 225 -16.48 2.41 12.25
C SER A 225 -16.17 3.89 12.40
N ARG A 226 -17.16 4.71 12.77
CA ARG A 226 -16.97 6.15 12.98
C ARG A 226 -16.00 6.47 14.11
N ALA A 227 -16.04 5.68 15.19
CA ALA A 227 -15.12 5.84 16.33
C ALA A 227 -13.68 5.55 15.90
N GLY A 228 -13.44 4.48 15.15
CA GLY A 228 -12.13 4.14 14.60
C GLY A 228 -11.60 5.21 13.64
N ILE A 229 -12.45 5.71 12.76
CA ILE A 229 -12.08 6.81 11.82
C ILE A 229 -11.71 8.07 12.59
N ALA A 230 -12.54 8.49 13.56
CA ALA A 230 -12.28 9.70 14.35
C ALA A 230 -10.97 9.59 15.14
N TYR A 231 -10.71 8.44 15.79
CA TYR A 231 -9.46 8.16 16.47
C TYR A 231 -8.26 8.28 15.49
N SER A 232 -8.33 7.58 14.36
CA SER A 232 -7.22 7.52 13.40
C SER A 232 -6.88 8.90 12.83
N ILE A 233 -7.90 9.68 12.45
CA ILE A 233 -7.71 11.04 11.94
C ILE A 233 -7.14 11.96 13.03
N ALA A 234 -7.64 11.87 14.26
CA ALA A 234 -7.14 12.68 15.37
C ALA A 234 -5.67 12.37 15.69
N TYR A 235 -5.32 11.07 15.70
CA TYR A 235 -3.94 10.64 15.93
C TYR A 235 -2.99 11.13 14.82
N MET A 236 -3.35 10.96 13.54
CA MET A 236 -2.55 11.46 12.42
C MET A 236 -2.37 12.99 12.48
N ARG A 237 -3.43 13.73 12.78
CA ARG A 237 -3.35 15.20 12.93
C ARG A 237 -2.43 15.63 14.07
N ALA A 238 -2.48 14.91 15.20
CA ALA A 238 -1.58 15.15 16.31
C ALA A 238 -0.10 14.91 15.92
N LEU A 239 0.18 13.85 15.16
CA LEU A 239 1.52 13.57 14.65
C LEU A 239 1.99 14.65 13.67
N VAL A 240 1.13 15.11 12.76
CA VAL A 240 1.47 16.23 11.84
C VAL A 240 1.82 17.50 12.63
N GLN A 241 1.05 17.83 13.67
CA GLN A 241 1.35 18.97 14.54
C GLN A 241 2.68 18.80 15.28
N ALA A 242 2.94 17.61 15.84
CA ALA A 242 4.16 17.31 16.56
C ALA A 242 5.41 17.53 15.67
N VAL A 243 5.45 16.89 14.49
CA VAL A 243 6.62 16.99 13.61
C VAL A 243 6.82 18.41 13.02
N ASN A 244 5.75 19.17 12.83
CA ASN A 244 5.85 20.55 12.40
C ASN A 244 6.45 21.45 13.52
N ASN A 245 6.05 21.26 14.77
CA ASN A 245 6.60 22.00 15.91
C ASN A 245 8.08 21.68 16.15
N GLU A 246 8.50 20.42 16.05
CA GLU A 246 9.91 20.00 16.16
C GLU A 246 10.80 20.70 15.14
N SER A 247 10.29 21.02 13.98
CA SER A 247 11.04 21.64 12.90
C SER A 247 11.03 23.17 12.92
N GLY A 248 10.44 23.80 13.95
CA GLY A 248 10.34 25.26 14.07
C GLY A 248 9.47 25.94 13.01
N GLY A 249 8.58 25.20 12.36
CA GLY A 249 7.63 25.73 11.40
C GLY A 249 6.36 26.29 12.07
N PRO A 250 5.61 27.18 11.39
CA PRO A 250 4.32 27.63 11.90
C PRO A 250 3.35 26.47 12.03
N VAL A 251 2.52 26.53 13.07
CA VAL A 251 1.40 25.61 13.33
C VAL A 251 0.33 25.75 12.26
#